data_d6004b92e86fa938fcd507b110d373d3
#
_entry.id   d6004b92e86fa938fcd507b110d373d3
#
_cell.length_a   1.000
_cell.length_b   1.000
_cell.length_c   1.000
_cell.angle_alpha   90.00
_cell.angle_beta   90.00
_cell.angle_gamma   90.00
#
_symmetry.space_group_name_H-M   'P 1'
#
loop_
_entity.id
_entity.type
_entity.pdbx_description
1 polymer ?
#
loop_
_entity_poly.entity_id
_entity_poly.type
_entity_poly.pdbx_seq_one_letter_code
_entity_poly.pdbx_strand_id
1 'polypeptide(L)'
;NDGATILREVESAHPAAKMIIDISKTQESLCYDGTTTAVVLAGQMLGDSENLLSKGVHPSLVCDGYNLAAKMAIEYLDNVLSRDVEEGDLEKVAETAISGKTLASAKDVVANLCVEAVKIAGDADSVKVLTFPGGSLTDSHLFKGVVVNKDFSIQMKIPKETKALLLMT
;
A
#
# COMPACT_ATOMS: atom_id res chain seq x y z
N ASN A 1 6.63 9.95 -4.50
CA ASN A 1 6.35 8.75 -5.30
C ASN A 1 5.07 8.00 -4.90
N ASP A 2 4.26 8.56 -4.03
CA ASP A 2 2.98 8.02 -3.66
C ASP A 2 1.88 8.91 -4.26
N GLY A 3 1.06 8.37 -5.15
CA GLY A 3 0.01 9.11 -5.83
C GLY A 3 -1.02 9.70 -4.86
N ALA A 4 -1.35 9.00 -3.79
CA ALA A 4 -2.29 9.49 -2.80
C ALA A 4 -1.72 10.68 -2.01
N THR A 5 -0.46 10.62 -1.62
CA THR A 5 0.22 11.74 -0.94
C THR A 5 0.31 12.97 -1.84
N ILE A 6 0.71 12.80 -3.11
CA ILE A 6 0.78 13.91 -4.06
C ILE A 6 -0.60 14.54 -4.26
N LEU A 7 -1.64 13.73 -4.44
CA LEU A 7 -2.98 14.22 -4.71
C LEU A 7 -3.65 14.87 -3.50
N ARG A 8 -3.23 14.56 -2.28
CA ARG A 8 -3.70 15.27 -1.07
C ARG A 8 -3.26 16.73 -1.05
N GLU A 9 -2.08 17.02 -1.62
CA GLU A 9 -1.54 18.39 -1.72
C GLU A 9 -2.15 19.18 -2.90
N VAL A 10 -2.92 18.51 -3.79
CA VAL A 10 -3.58 19.18 -4.90
C VAL A 10 -4.88 19.82 -4.43
N GLU A 11 -4.87 21.13 -4.30
CA GLU A 11 -6.08 21.91 -4.05
C GLU A 11 -6.90 22.05 -5.34
N SER A 12 -8.08 21.49 -5.36
CA SER A 12 -9.03 21.67 -6.45
C SER A 12 -10.41 21.99 -5.94
N ALA A 13 -11.02 23.04 -6.49
CA ALA A 13 -12.40 23.40 -6.22
C ALA A 13 -13.39 22.57 -7.05
N HIS A 14 -12.92 21.94 -8.16
CA HIS A 14 -13.79 21.21 -9.09
C HIS A 14 -14.25 19.87 -8.50
N PRO A 15 -15.58 19.59 -8.47
CA PRO A 15 -16.09 18.36 -7.89
C PRO A 15 -15.53 17.07 -8.52
N ALA A 16 -15.39 17.03 -9.85
CA ALA A 16 -14.84 15.86 -10.53
C ALA A 16 -13.37 15.59 -10.17
N ALA A 17 -12.56 16.64 -9.97
CA ALA A 17 -11.19 16.46 -9.51
C ALA A 17 -11.14 15.88 -8.08
N LYS A 18 -12.06 16.27 -7.20
CA LYS A 18 -12.20 15.68 -5.87
C LYS A 18 -12.54 14.18 -5.96
N MET A 19 -13.41 13.78 -6.87
CA MET A 19 -13.75 12.37 -7.08
C MET A 19 -12.52 11.56 -7.52
N ILE A 20 -11.67 12.12 -8.38
CA ILE A 20 -10.41 11.46 -8.80
C ILE A 20 -9.43 11.32 -7.60
N ILE A 21 -9.33 12.35 -6.77
CA ILE A 21 -8.53 12.29 -5.54
C ILE A 21 -9.06 11.18 -4.61
N ASP A 22 -10.38 11.05 -4.49
CA ASP A 22 -11.00 10.02 -3.66
C ASP A 22 -10.80 8.60 -4.20
N ILE A 23 -10.65 8.41 -5.51
CA ILE A 23 -10.23 7.13 -6.11
C ILE A 23 -8.85 6.73 -5.56
N SER A 24 -7.90 7.65 -5.54
CA SER A 24 -6.56 7.38 -5.01
C SER A 24 -6.58 7.01 -3.54
N LYS A 25 -7.35 7.73 -2.73
CA LYS A 25 -7.50 7.44 -1.29
C LYS A 25 -8.14 6.08 -1.03
N THR A 26 -9.16 5.75 -1.81
CA THR A 26 -9.83 4.45 -1.72
C THR A 26 -8.87 3.32 -2.07
N GLN A 27 -8.10 3.47 -3.14
CA GLN A 27 -7.07 2.51 -3.53
C GLN A 27 -6.00 2.35 -2.44
N GLU A 28 -5.56 3.46 -1.83
CA GLU A 28 -4.62 3.44 -0.71
C GLU A 28 -5.16 2.66 0.48
N SER A 29 -6.41 2.92 0.87
CA SER A 29 -7.03 2.28 2.04
C SER A 29 -7.31 0.79 1.88
N LEU A 30 -7.53 0.33 0.65
CA LEU A 30 -7.87 -1.07 0.38
C LEU A 30 -6.66 -1.94 0.02
N CYS A 31 -5.71 -1.38 -0.73
CA CYS A 31 -4.63 -2.15 -1.34
C CYS A 31 -3.23 -1.66 -0.94
N TYR A 32 -3.11 -0.48 -0.34
CA TYR A 32 -1.83 0.17 0.03
C TYR A 32 -0.85 0.38 -1.14
N ASP A 33 -1.29 0.10 -2.36
CA ASP A 33 -0.49 0.23 -3.58
C ASP A 33 -1.36 0.51 -4.81
N GLY A 34 -0.74 0.90 -5.94
CA GLY A 34 -1.45 1.17 -7.20
C GLY A 34 -2.21 2.49 -7.23
N THR A 35 -2.03 3.39 -6.29
CA THR A 35 -2.71 4.67 -6.17
C THR A 35 -2.56 5.54 -7.42
N THR A 36 -1.35 5.64 -7.96
CA THR A 36 -1.08 6.39 -9.20
C THR A 36 -1.71 5.71 -10.41
N THR A 37 -1.62 4.38 -10.51
CA THR A 37 -2.19 3.61 -11.62
C THR A 37 -3.70 3.79 -11.71
N ALA A 38 -4.41 3.71 -10.57
CA ALA A 38 -5.85 3.90 -10.51
C ALA A 38 -6.28 5.29 -11.02
N VAL A 39 -5.54 6.33 -10.63
CA VAL A 39 -5.82 7.71 -11.05
C VAL A 39 -5.53 7.93 -12.52
N VAL A 40 -4.40 7.42 -13.02
CA VAL A 40 -4.03 7.54 -14.45
C VAL A 40 -5.06 6.83 -15.31
N LEU A 41 -5.48 5.62 -14.92
CA LEU A 41 -6.50 4.85 -15.63
C LEU A 41 -7.84 5.62 -15.65
N ALA A 42 -8.30 6.11 -14.51
CA ALA A 42 -9.53 6.90 -14.42
C ALA A 42 -9.47 8.18 -15.28
N GLY A 43 -8.33 8.88 -15.23
CA GLY A 43 -8.11 10.07 -16.05
C GLY A 43 -8.13 9.78 -17.54
N GLN A 44 -7.51 8.68 -17.98
CA GLN A 44 -7.53 8.26 -19.39
C GLN A 44 -8.94 7.88 -19.84
N MET A 45 -9.68 7.13 -19.04
CA MET A 45 -11.07 6.76 -19.34
C MET A 45 -11.97 8.00 -19.48
N LEU A 46 -11.79 9.00 -18.63
CA LEU A 46 -12.51 10.28 -18.73
C LEU A 46 -12.15 11.03 -20.01
N GLY A 47 -10.87 11.11 -20.38
CA GLY A 47 -10.42 11.73 -21.61
C GLY A 47 -10.98 11.03 -22.87
N ASP A 48 -11.02 9.70 -22.86
CA ASP A 48 -11.60 8.92 -23.96
C ASP A 48 -13.12 9.09 -24.03
N SER A 49 -13.80 9.24 -22.90
CA SER A 49 -15.24 9.49 -22.87
C SER A 49 -15.60 10.85 -23.48
N GLU A 50 -14.79 11.88 -23.33
CA GLU A 50 -14.98 13.18 -23.98
C GLU A 50 -15.05 13.02 -25.50
N ASN A 51 -14.18 12.22 -26.10
CA ASN A 51 -14.17 11.92 -27.53
C ASN A 51 -15.42 11.17 -27.97
N LEU A 52 -15.99 10.30 -27.15
CA LEU A 52 -17.23 9.59 -27.46
C LEU A 52 -18.44 10.52 -27.39
N LEU A 53 -18.51 11.37 -26.38
CA LEU A 53 -19.56 12.36 -26.20
C LEU A 53 -19.59 13.37 -27.35
N SER A 54 -18.42 13.82 -27.80
CA SER A 54 -18.29 14.74 -28.94
C SER A 54 -18.80 14.13 -30.27
N LYS A 55 -18.75 12.79 -30.38
CA LYS A 55 -19.32 12.03 -31.51
C LYS A 55 -20.83 11.74 -31.37
N GLY A 56 -21.47 12.23 -30.32
CA GLY A 56 -22.90 12.08 -30.08
C GLY A 56 -23.28 10.78 -29.33
N VAL A 57 -22.32 10.04 -28.76
CA VAL A 57 -22.64 8.88 -27.94
C VAL A 57 -23.25 9.36 -26.63
N HIS A 58 -24.37 8.76 -26.24
CA HIS A 58 -25.05 9.16 -25.02
C HIS A 58 -24.22 8.76 -23.76
N PRO A 59 -24.12 9.62 -22.76
CA PRO A 59 -23.31 9.34 -21.53
C PRO A 59 -23.63 8.01 -20.85
N SER A 60 -24.91 7.61 -20.80
CA SER A 60 -25.29 6.33 -20.21
C SER A 60 -24.70 5.14 -20.94
N LEU A 61 -24.59 5.18 -22.27
CA LEU A 61 -23.96 4.11 -23.05
C LEU A 61 -22.45 4.00 -22.75
N VAL A 62 -21.79 5.13 -22.51
CA VAL A 62 -20.38 5.14 -22.11
C VAL A 62 -20.22 4.49 -20.73
N CYS A 63 -21.08 4.84 -19.78
CA CYS A 63 -21.08 4.24 -18.45
C CYS A 63 -21.36 2.73 -18.50
N ASP A 64 -22.35 2.30 -19.27
CA ASP A 64 -22.69 0.89 -19.45
C ASP A 64 -21.54 0.12 -20.09
N GLY A 65 -20.85 0.71 -21.07
CA GLY A 65 -19.67 0.15 -21.68
C GLY A 65 -18.52 -0.04 -20.70
N TYR A 66 -18.23 0.94 -19.87
CA TYR A 66 -17.20 0.84 -18.83
C TYR A 66 -17.54 -0.20 -17.75
N ASN A 67 -18.80 -0.27 -17.32
CA ASN A 67 -19.26 -1.27 -16.37
C ASN A 67 -19.12 -2.69 -16.94
N LEU A 68 -19.48 -2.89 -18.21
CA LEU A 68 -19.32 -4.18 -18.88
C LEU A 68 -17.84 -4.55 -19.01
N ALA A 69 -17.00 -3.61 -19.45
CA ALA A 69 -15.56 -3.82 -19.56
C ALA A 69 -14.90 -4.15 -18.22
N ALA A 70 -15.28 -3.44 -17.16
CA ALA A 70 -14.79 -3.72 -15.80
C ALA A 70 -15.14 -5.14 -15.34
N LYS A 71 -16.40 -5.57 -15.57
CA LYS A 71 -16.84 -6.92 -15.24
C LYS A 71 -16.02 -7.98 -16.00
N MET A 72 -15.87 -7.81 -17.31
CA MET A 72 -15.07 -8.72 -18.14
C MET A 72 -13.59 -8.75 -17.71
N ALA A 73 -13.02 -7.60 -17.37
CA ALA A 73 -11.64 -7.50 -16.91
C ALA A 73 -11.43 -8.23 -15.58
N ILE A 74 -12.35 -8.08 -14.62
CA ILE A 74 -12.31 -8.79 -13.34
C ILE A 74 -12.41 -10.31 -13.55
N GLU A 75 -13.37 -10.76 -14.36
CA GLU A 75 -13.52 -12.18 -14.68
C GLU A 75 -12.25 -12.76 -15.33
N TYR A 76 -11.60 -11.98 -16.21
CA TYR A 76 -10.36 -12.41 -16.85
C TYR A 76 -9.18 -12.44 -15.87
N LEU A 77 -9.06 -11.44 -14.99
CA LEU A 77 -8.06 -11.42 -13.93
C LEU A 77 -8.20 -12.64 -13.02
N ASP A 78 -9.40 -12.93 -12.54
CA ASP A 78 -9.65 -14.01 -11.58
C ASP A 78 -9.45 -15.40 -12.20
N ASN A 79 -9.92 -15.61 -13.42
CA ASN A 79 -9.94 -16.94 -14.00
C ASN A 79 -8.72 -17.28 -14.88
N VAL A 80 -8.00 -16.28 -15.38
CA VAL A 80 -6.92 -16.51 -16.37
C VAL A 80 -5.56 -16.02 -15.86
N LEU A 81 -5.51 -14.86 -15.22
CA LEU A 81 -4.24 -14.23 -14.84
C LEU A 81 -3.83 -14.49 -13.39
N SER A 82 -4.81 -14.66 -12.49
CA SER A 82 -4.51 -14.95 -11.09
C SER A 82 -4.06 -16.39 -10.92
N ARG A 83 -3.12 -16.60 -10.03
CA ARG A 83 -2.63 -17.92 -9.62
C ARG A 83 -2.40 -17.94 -8.12
N ASP A 84 -2.37 -19.12 -7.55
CA ASP A 84 -2.01 -19.29 -6.14
C ASP A 84 -0.57 -18.85 -5.88
N VAL A 85 -0.35 -18.33 -4.68
CA VAL A 85 0.96 -17.87 -4.21
C VAL A 85 1.82 -19.08 -3.86
N GLU A 86 3.01 -19.16 -4.46
CA GLU A 86 4.01 -20.18 -4.15
C GLU A 86 5.02 -19.67 -3.10
N GLU A 87 5.76 -20.60 -2.50
CA GLU A 87 6.83 -20.26 -1.57
C GLU A 87 7.91 -19.42 -2.29
N GLY A 88 8.24 -18.25 -1.74
CA GLY A 88 9.15 -17.28 -2.36
C GLY A 88 8.49 -16.22 -3.26
N ASP A 89 7.22 -16.35 -3.60
CA ASP A 89 6.53 -15.30 -4.35
C ASP A 89 6.23 -14.07 -3.49
N LEU A 90 6.06 -14.24 -2.18
CA LEU A 90 5.81 -13.11 -1.27
C LEU A 90 6.95 -12.08 -1.30
N GLU A 91 8.19 -12.54 -1.40
CA GLU A 91 9.36 -11.66 -1.50
C GLU A 91 9.32 -10.87 -2.82
N LYS A 92 9.01 -11.51 -3.94
CA LYS A 92 8.87 -10.86 -5.25
C LYS A 92 7.71 -9.85 -5.28
N VAL A 93 6.61 -10.16 -4.61
CA VAL A 93 5.46 -9.24 -4.46
C VAL A 93 5.88 -8.02 -3.64
N ALA A 94 6.55 -8.22 -2.51
CA ALA A 94 7.06 -7.14 -1.67
C ALA A 94 8.08 -6.27 -2.43
N GLU A 95 9.01 -6.90 -3.16
CA GLU A 95 9.97 -6.20 -4.01
C GLU A 95 9.28 -5.38 -5.10
N THR A 96 8.23 -5.90 -5.72
CA THR A 96 7.47 -5.20 -6.74
C THR A 96 6.78 -3.97 -6.17
N ALA A 97 6.18 -4.10 -4.99
CA ALA A 97 5.52 -2.99 -4.30
C ALA A 97 6.50 -1.87 -3.88
N ILE A 98 7.76 -2.21 -3.60
CA ILE A 98 8.82 -1.25 -3.25
C ILE A 98 9.44 -0.61 -4.49
N SER A 99 9.40 -1.29 -5.64
CA SER A 99 9.99 -0.80 -6.88
C SER A 99 9.41 0.54 -7.30
N GLY A 100 10.28 1.48 -7.69
CA GLY A 100 9.87 2.84 -8.04
C GLY A 100 9.58 3.77 -6.87
N LYS A 101 9.71 3.31 -5.62
CA LYS A 101 9.56 4.12 -4.40
C LYS A 101 10.92 4.53 -3.83
N THR A 102 10.90 5.41 -2.84
CA THR A 102 12.11 5.95 -2.18
C THR A 102 12.99 4.85 -1.55
N LEU A 103 12.39 3.71 -1.23
CA LEU A 103 13.06 2.56 -0.61
C LEU A 103 13.82 1.66 -1.60
N ALA A 104 13.86 1.99 -2.89
CA ALA A 104 14.44 1.13 -3.93
C ALA A 104 15.92 0.77 -3.70
N SER A 105 16.68 1.63 -3.02
CA SER A 105 18.10 1.37 -2.68
C SER A 105 18.31 0.28 -1.62
N ALA A 106 17.29 0.00 -0.80
CA ALA A 106 17.30 -1.03 0.25
C ALA A 106 16.22 -2.10 0.00
N LYS A 107 15.81 -2.26 -1.26
CA LYS A 107 14.66 -3.06 -1.69
C LYS A 107 14.68 -4.47 -1.11
N ASP A 108 15.77 -5.20 -1.29
CA ASP A 108 15.87 -6.60 -0.89
C ASP A 108 15.78 -6.78 0.63
N VAL A 109 16.46 -5.89 1.37
CA VAL A 109 16.44 -5.92 2.85
C VAL A 109 15.04 -5.62 3.39
N VAL A 110 14.41 -4.56 2.85
CA VAL A 110 13.08 -4.14 3.31
C VAL A 110 12.01 -5.18 2.91
N ALA A 111 12.08 -5.73 1.70
CA ALA A 111 11.15 -6.76 1.26
C ALA A 111 11.20 -8.00 2.16
N ASN A 112 12.39 -8.50 2.45
CA ASN A 112 12.58 -9.64 3.36
C ASN A 112 12.05 -9.35 4.76
N LEU A 113 12.35 -8.17 5.33
CA LEU A 113 11.85 -7.77 6.64
C LEU A 113 10.32 -7.72 6.69
N CYS A 114 9.68 -7.18 5.65
CA CYS A 114 8.22 -7.13 5.56
C CYS A 114 7.60 -8.53 5.50
N VAL A 115 8.16 -9.42 4.67
CA VAL A 115 7.67 -10.79 4.53
C VAL A 115 7.83 -11.57 5.84
N GLU A 116 9.00 -11.47 6.48
CA GLU A 116 9.23 -12.11 7.78
C GLU A 116 8.31 -11.56 8.86
N ALA A 117 8.10 -10.24 8.91
CA ALA A 117 7.21 -9.61 9.86
C ALA A 117 5.79 -10.14 9.75
N VAL A 118 5.24 -10.21 8.53
CA VAL A 118 3.89 -10.72 8.29
C VAL A 118 3.79 -12.22 8.58
N LYS A 119 4.81 -13.02 8.23
CA LYS A 119 4.85 -14.45 8.56
C LYS A 119 4.81 -14.68 10.09
N ILE A 120 5.45 -13.81 10.87
CA ILE A 120 5.47 -13.92 12.34
C ILE A 120 4.17 -13.40 12.95
N ALA A 121 3.66 -12.27 12.48
CA ALA A 121 2.46 -11.63 13.01
C ALA A 121 1.15 -12.33 12.58
N GLY A 122 1.18 -12.99 11.43
CA GLY A 122 0.02 -13.63 10.81
C GLY A 122 -0.90 -12.66 10.05
N ASP A 123 -0.72 -11.35 10.26
CA ASP A 123 -1.49 -10.29 9.65
C ASP A 123 -0.64 -9.01 9.53
N ALA A 124 -0.79 -8.29 8.43
CA ALA A 124 -0.04 -7.05 8.19
C ALA A 124 -0.41 -5.93 9.18
N ASP A 125 -1.67 -5.85 9.58
CA ASP A 125 -2.15 -4.83 10.52
C ASP A 125 -1.60 -5.01 11.94
N SER A 126 -1.14 -6.21 12.27
CA SER A 126 -0.50 -6.54 13.53
C SER A 126 0.99 -6.15 13.58
N VAL A 127 1.58 -5.78 12.44
CA VAL A 127 2.98 -5.35 12.36
C VAL A 127 3.09 -3.87 12.69
N LYS A 128 3.86 -3.54 13.74
CA LYS A 128 4.10 -2.16 14.13
C LYS A 128 5.46 -1.67 13.63
N VAL A 129 5.44 -0.67 12.77
CA VAL A 129 6.65 0.00 12.27
C VAL A 129 7.00 1.17 13.16
N LEU A 130 8.23 1.20 13.65
CA LEU A 130 8.77 2.29 14.46
C LEU A 130 10.00 2.87 13.75
N THR A 131 10.08 4.19 13.71
CA THR A 131 11.21 4.91 13.13
C THR A 131 12.02 5.60 14.20
N PHE A 132 13.34 5.41 14.13
CA PHE A 132 14.29 6.05 15.02
C PHE A 132 15.29 6.88 14.21
N PRO A 133 15.72 8.04 14.72
CA PRO A 133 16.74 8.85 14.05
C PRO A 133 18.12 8.16 14.13
N GLY A 134 18.86 8.26 13.04
CA GLY A 134 20.22 7.70 12.92
C GLY A 134 20.25 6.39 12.11
N GLY A 135 21.43 6.02 11.64
CA GLY A 135 21.61 4.83 10.80
C GLY A 135 21.09 4.95 9.36
N SER A 136 21.02 3.84 8.68
CA SER A 136 20.50 3.72 7.31
C SER A 136 19.28 2.77 7.28
N LEU A 137 18.57 2.73 6.15
CA LEU A 137 17.47 1.78 5.96
C LEU A 137 17.93 0.32 6.05
N THR A 138 19.19 0.03 5.73
CA THR A 138 19.77 -1.30 5.83
C THR A 138 20.05 -1.74 7.27
N ASP A 139 20.03 -0.80 8.22
CA ASP A 139 20.18 -1.09 9.65
C ASP A 139 18.84 -1.46 10.31
N SER A 140 17.76 -1.40 9.54
CA SER A 140 16.44 -1.83 9.99
C SER A 140 16.43 -3.31 10.32
N HIS A 141 15.78 -3.67 11.42
CA HIS A 141 15.69 -5.07 11.85
C HIS A 141 14.34 -5.38 12.45
N LEU A 142 13.95 -6.63 12.38
CA LEU A 142 12.72 -7.15 12.95
C LEU A 142 12.93 -7.49 14.42
N PHE A 143 12.04 -6.99 15.26
CA PHE A 143 12.01 -7.31 16.68
C PHE A 143 10.73 -8.08 17.03
N LYS A 144 10.89 -9.27 17.58
CA LYS A 144 9.76 -10.10 18.02
C LYS A 144 9.45 -9.82 19.49
N GLY A 145 8.52 -8.90 19.73
CA GLY A 145 8.16 -8.49 21.09
C GLY A 145 7.49 -7.12 21.11
N VAL A 146 7.58 -6.45 22.25
CA VAL A 146 7.03 -5.12 22.47
C VAL A 146 8.17 -4.11 22.56
N VAL A 147 8.08 -3.04 21.77
CA VAL A 147 9.02 -1.92 21.85
C VAL A 147 8.35 -0.76 22.58
N VAL A 148 8.97 -0.32 23.66
CA VAL A 148 8.53 0.85 24.43
C VAL A 148 9.49 2.00 24.14
N ASN A 149 9.01 3.01 23.42
CA ASN A 149 9.80 4.22 23.10
C ASN A 149 9.80 5.19 24.30
N LYS A 150 10.45 4.78 25.38
CA LYS A 150 10.64 5.60 26.58
C LYS A 150 11.97 5.27 27.23
N ASP A 151 12.61 6.27 27.79
CA ASP A 151 13.82 6.10 28.61
C ASP A 151 13.46 5.62 30.02
N PHE A 152 14.42 4.96 30.64
CA PHE A 152 14.29 4.59 32.06
C PHE A 152 14.40 5.85 32.91
N SER A 153 13.45 6.05 33.80
CA SER A 153 13.50 7.13 34.80
C SER A 153 14.61 6.95 35.84
N ILE A 154 15.08 5.72 36.04
CA ILE A 154 16.18 5.35 36.90
C ILE A 154 17.10 4.37 36.18
N GLN A 155 18.39 4.69 36.08
CA GLN A 155 19.37 3.77 35.52
C GLN A 155 19.63 2.60 36.48
N MET A 156 19.11 1.42 36.10
CA MET A 156 19.35 0.16 36.83
C MET A 156 20.14 -0.79 35.93
N LYS A 157 20.89 -1.71 36.55
CA LYS A 157 21.47 -2.83 35.83
C LYS A 157 20.34 -3.73 35.32
N ILE A 158 20.17 -3.77 34.00
CA ILE A 158 19.15 -4.58 33.35
C ILE A 158 19.74 -5.98 33.12
N PRO A 159 19.13 -7.06 33.63
CA PRO A 159 19.53 -8.40 33.27
C PRO A 159 19.23 -8.67 31.81
N LYS A 160 20.12 -9.39 31.10
CA LYS A 160 19.96 -9.70 29.67
C LYS A 160 18.76 -10.61 29.41
N GLU A 161 18.39 -11.44 30.40
CA GLU A 161 17.23 -12.33 30.33
C GLU A 161 16.48 -12.28 31.67
N THR A 162 15.18 -12.13 31.61
CA THR A 162 14.33 -12.06 32.79
C THR A 162 13.00 -12.73 32.53
N LYS A 163 12.49 -13.49 33.50
CA LYS A 163 11.07 -13.90 33.50
C LYS A 163 10.26 -12.82 34.19
N ALA A 164 9.31 -12.24 33.48
CA ALA A 164 8.41 -11.21 33.98
C ALA A 164 6.99 -11.75 34.10
N LEU A 165 6.28 -11.39 35.18
CA LEU A 165 4.86 -11.60 35.34
C LEU A 165 4.17 -10.27 35.06
N LEU A 166 3.34 -10.21 34.00
CA LEU A 166 2.53 -9.04 33.69
C LEU A 166 1.18 -9.18 34.38
N LEU A 167 0.92 -8.33 35.38
CA LEU A 167 -0.40 -8.23 36.02
C LEU A 167 -1.17 -7.10 35.33
N MET A 168 -2.28 -7.45 34.68
CA MET A 168 -3.24 -6.47 34.16
C MET A 168 -4.37 -6.31 35.18
N THR A 169 -4.59 -5.09 35.64
CA THR A 169 -5.69 -4.69 36.53
C THR A 169 -6.74 -3.93 35.74
#